data_35153c00d564b60202ed8dfc08ff8302
#
_entry.id   35153c00d564b60202ed8dfc08ff8302
#
_cell.length_a   1.000
_cell.length_b   1.000
_cell.length_c   1.000
_cell.angle_alpha   90.00
_cell.angle_beta   90.00
_cell.angle_gamma   90.00
#
_symmetry.space_group_name_H-M   'P 1'
#
loop_
_entity.id
_entity.type
_entity.pdbx_description
1 polymer ?
#
loop_
_entity_poly.entity_id
_entity_poly.type
_entity_poly.pdbx_seq_one_letter_code
_entity_poly.pdbx_strand_id
1 'polypeptide(L)'
;MTFLSKLVQAGTMFSMLALSASATSATLETSVFNPQEKSLFPVSSVLITGPTEAILVDAQFQRNDAQSVVELIRKSGKKLTTIYISHGDPDYYFGLDVITAAYPHAKVVSSAKTQEYIIASMVPKKSYWGPILKENAPQELVVPEVLKGDTLMVDGEKVKIVGLDGHDPKHTFVWIPSSKTMLGGVVVFGNMHVFLADTQTPESRHLWYKTLDVIEQLHPTTVIPGHIVGNKPLTIQAVNFTRQYIQNFETAAKASSNSSELIAKMQASYPNIGGDNILVLSAKVIMGEMKWGQ
;
A
#
# COMPACT_ATOMS: atom_id res chain seq x y z
N MET A 1 27.40 -41.98 79.82
CA MET A 1 28.36 -41.62 78.76
C MET A 1 27.60 -41.61 77.46
N THR A 2 27.16 -40.47 77.06
CA THR A 2 26.26 -40.26 75.91
C THR A 2 26.97 -39.40 74.87
N PHE A 3 27.27 -39.97 73.67
CA PHE A 3 27.82 -39.25 72.56
C PHE A 3 26.69 -38.66 71.71
N LEU A 4 26.64 -37.32 71.59
CA LEU A 4 25.82 -36.61 70.59
C LEU A 4 26.58 -36.49 69.29
N SER A 5 26.04 -37.07 68.23
CA SER A 5 26.48 -36.84 66.84
C SER A 5 25.72 -35.65 66.24
N LYS A 6 26.44 -34.62 65.88
CA LYS A 6 25.91 -33.46 65.07
C LYS A 6 25.90 -33.83 63.63
N LEU A 7 24.73 -33.89 62.96
CA LEU A 7 24.56 -33.91 61.52
C LEU A 7 24.63 -32.45 61.00
N VAL A 8 25.59 -32.21 60.16
CA VAL A 8 25.68 -30.98 59.40
C VAL A 8 24.97 -31.22 58.06
N GLN A 9 23.82 -30.59 57.83
CA GLN A 9 23.16 -30.52 56.48
C GLN A 9 23.78 -29.41 55.68
N ALA A 10 24.49 -29.77 54.62
CA ALA A 10 24.94 -28.86 53.59
C ALA A 10 23.79 -28.63 52.58
N GLY A 11 23.13 -27.50 52.68
CA GLY A 11 22.13 -27.07 51.68
C GLY A 11 22.81 -26.51 50.44
N THR A 12 22.72 -27.23 49.32
CA THR A 12 23.17 -26.76 47.99
C THR A 12 22.13 -25.81 47.43
N MET A 13 22.41 -24.51 47.45
CA MET A 13 21.61 -23.50 46.74
C MET A 13 21.89 -23.61 45.24
N PHE A 14 20.94 -24.11 44.46
CA PHE A 14 20.95 -24.07 43.02
C PHE A 14 20.47 -22.66 42.56
N SER A 15 21.39 -21.75 42.21
CA SER A 15 21.05 -20.50 41.59
C SER A 15 20.67 -20.76 40.11
N MET A 16 19.37 -20.71 39.80
CA MET A 16 18.89 -20.62 38.44
C MET A 16 19.23 -19.23 37.87
N LEU A 17 20.25 -19.13 37.05
CA LEU A 17 20.44 -17.98 36.16
C LEU A 17 19.33 -18.04 35.09
N ALA A 18 18.32 -17.19 35.23
CA ALA A 18 17.40 -16.90 34.14
C ALA A 18 18.16 -16.10 33.08
N LEU A 19 18.57 -16.76 31.99
CA LEU A 19 18.99 -16.04 30.77
C LEU A 19 17.77 -15.30 30.21
N SER A 20 17.68 -14.02 30.51
CA SER A 20 16.79 -13.12 29.79
C SER A 20 17.33 -12.99 28.35
N ALA A 21 16.83 -13.81 27.44
CA ALA A 21 17.02 -13.57 26.01
C ALA A 21 16.38 -12.22 25.67
N SER A 22 17.18 -11.17 25.53
CA SER A 22 16.74 -9.93 24.92
C SER A 22 16.32 -10.28 23.50
N ALA A 23 15.01 -10.33 23.24
CA ALA A 23 14.51 -10.42 21.89
C ALA A 23 14.95 -9.12 21.19
N THR A 24 16.03 -9.19 20.42
CA THR A 24 16.36 -8.13 19.46
C THR A 24 15.20 -8.06 18.48
N SER A 25 14.47 -6.95 18.52
CA SER A 25 13.45 -6.61 17.52
C SER A 25 14.05 -6.79 16.13
N ALA A 26 13.48 -7.70 15.34
CA ALA A 26 13.96 -7.96 14.00
C ALA A 26 13.53 -6.78 13.11
N THR A 27 14.51 -6.10 12.51
CA THR A 27 14.22 -5.02 11.57
C THR A 27 13.53 -5.59 10.35
N LEU A 28 12.29 -5.14 10.07
CA LEU A 28 11.58 -5.51 8.85
C LEU A 28 12.22 -4.85 7.63
N GLU A 29 12.37 -5.61 6.57
CA GLU A 29 12.87 -5.13 5.28
C GLU A 29 11.71 -4.99 4.28
N THR A 30 11.88 -4.13 3.27
CA THR A 30 10.90 -3.94 2.20
C THR A 30 11.53 -4.15 0.84
N SER A 31 10.85 -4.90 -0.02
CA SER A 31 11.19 -5.07 -1.43
C SER A 31 10.01 -4.61 -2.29
N VAL A 32 10.27 -3.74 -3.26
CA VAL A 32 9.24 -3.14 -4.10
C VAL A 32 9.26 -3.75 -5.49
N PHE A 33 8.12 -4.19 -5.98
CA PHE A 33 7.87 -4.43 -7.39
C PHE A 33 6.98 -3.30 -7.93
N ASN A 34 7.40 -2.69 -9.02
CA ASN A 34 6.61 -1.73 -9.78
C ASN A 34 6.90 -1.95 -11.27
N PRO A 35 5.89 -2.19 -12.12
CA PRO A 35 6.07 -2.50 -13.54
C PRO A 35 6.51 -1.29 -14.36
N GLN A 36 6.47 -0.10 -13.78
CA GLN A 36 6.74 1.16 -14.45
C GLN A 36 5.78 1.39 -15.64
N GLU A 37 6.22 2.06 -16.68
CA GLU A 37 5.43 2.33 -17.90
C GLU A 37 5.16 1.08 -18.77
N LYS A 38 5.59 -0.12 -18.34
CA LYS A 38 5.29 -1.38 -19.04
C LYS A 38 3.87 -1.88 -18.74
N SER A 39 3.23 -1.37 -17.72
CA SER A 39 1.84 -1.67 -17.35
C SER A 39 0.95 -0.45 -17.57
N LEU A 40 -0.37 -0.69 -17.66
CA LEU A 40 -1.36 0.40 -17.77
C LEU A 40 -1.34 1.33 -16.57
N PHE A 41 -1.08 0.78 -15.37
CA PHE A 41 -0.92 1.55 -14.14
C PHE A 41 0.35 1.09 -13.41
N PRO A 42 1.29 2.02 -13.14
CA PRO A 42 2.53 1.71 -12.43
C PRO A 42 2.28 1.66 -10.91
N VAL A 43 1.56 0.63 -10.45
CA VAL A 43 1.28 0.41 -9.03
C VAL A 43 2.44 -0.29 -8.34
N SER A 44 2.72 0.07 -7.09
CA SER A 44 3.74 -0.56 -6.27
C SER A 44 3.15 -1.70 -5.43
N SER A 45 3.63 -2.94 -5.63
CA SER A 45 3.46 -4.03 -4.66
C SER A 45 4.68 -4.08 -3.76
N VAL A 46 4.46 -4.15 -2.45
CA VAL A 46 5.56 -4.15 -1.47
C VAL A 46 5.55 -5.43 -0.66
N LEU A 47 6.65 -6.18 -0.72
CA LEU A 47 6.89 -7.33 0.13
C LEU A 47 7.62 -6.87 1.39
N ILE A 48 6.98 -7.02 2.55
CA ILE A 48 7.54 -6.76 3.87
C ILE A 48 8.03 -8.09 4.42
N THR A 49 9.32 -8.19 4.74
CA THR A 49 9.94 -9.44 5.21
C THR A 49 10.56 -9.27 6.58
N GLY A 50 10.35 -10.27 7.42
CA GLY A 50 11.12 -10.53 8.62
C GLY A 50 12.09 -11.70 8.44
N PRO A 51 12.64 -12.25 9.51
CA PRO A 51 13.55 -13.39 9.45
C PRO A 51 12.96 -14.65 8.80
N THR A 52 11.66 -14.93 8.96
CA THR A 52 11.01 -16.17 8.50
C THR A 52 9.72 -15.93 7.72
N GLU A 53 8.99 -14.85 8.03
CA GLU A 53 7.69 -14.55 7.49
C GLU A 53 7.72 -13.35 6.53
N ALA A 54 6.69 -13.24 5.71
CA ALA A 54 6.46 -12.09 4.84
C ALA A 54 4.97 -11.73 4.77
N ILE A 55 4.72 -10.44 4.54
CA ILE A 55 3.42 -9.88 4.15
C ILE A 55 3.60 -9.19 2.79
N LEU A 56 2.67 -9.42 1.87
CA LEU A 56 2.57 -8.66 0.64
C LEU A 56 1.53 -7.56 0.82
N VAL A 57 1.85 -6.36 0.37
CA VAL A 57 0.90 -5.24 0.24
C VAL A 57 0.67 -4.97 -1.23
N ASP A 58 -0.59 -5.12 -1.67
CA ASP A 58 -1.12 -4.93 -3.01
C ASP A 58 -0.65 -5.96 -4.06
N ALA A 59 -1.54 -6.29 -5.01
CA ALA A 59 -1.42 -7.49 -5.82
C ALA A 59 -1.28 -7.24 -7.33
N GLN A 60 -1.11 -6.00 -7.76
CA GLN A 60 -1.01 -5.59 -9.17
C GLN A 60 -2.33 -5.65 -9.96
N PHE A 61 -2.30 -4.96 -11.11
CA PHE A 61 -3.43 -4.87 -12.05
C PHE A 61 -3.46 -6.05 -13.04
N GLN A 62 -2.30 -6.37 -13.59
CA GLN A 62 -2.15 -7.32 -14.68
C GLN A 62 -1.60 -8.65 -14.17
N ARG A 63 -2.06 -9.76 -14.75
CA ARG A 63 -1.61 -11.10 -14.36
C ARG A 63 -0.10 -11.32 -14.55
N ASN A 64 0.49 -10.81 -15.64
CA ASN A 64 1.94 -10.87 -15.87
C ASN A 64 2.74 -10.12 -14.79
N ASP A 65 2.22 -8.99 -14.30
CA ASP A 65 2.86 -8.22 -13.22
C ASP A 65 2.71 -8.96 -11.89
N ALA A 66 1.53 -9.53 -11.61
CA ALA A 66 1.31 -10.40 -10.45
C ALA A 66 2.23 -11.64 -10.47
N GLN A 67 2.52 -12.20 -11.66
CA GLN A 67 3.51 -13.28 -11.81
C GLN A 67 4.91 -12.82 -11.39
N SER A 68 5.29 -11.59 -11.72
CA SER A 68 6.56 -11.01 -11.28
C SER A 68 6.60 -10.81 -9.76
N VAL A 69 5.46 -10.48 -9.13
CA VAL A 69 5.33 -10.42 -7.66
C VAL A 69 5.48 -11.81 -7.04
N VAL A 70 4.91 -12.86 -7.65
CA VAL A 70 5.13 -14.26 -7.20
C VAL A 70 6.62 -14.61 -7.20
N GLU A 71 7.37 -14.18 -8.25
CA GLU A 71 8.82 -14.38 -8.31
C GLU A 71 9.57 -13.59 -7.21
N LEU A 72 9.12 -12.36 -6.91
CA LEU A 72 9.69 -11.57 -5.82
C LEU A 72 9.53 -12.30 -4.48
N ILE A 73 8.31 -12.80 -4.19
CA ILE A 73 8.02 -13.54 -2.96
C ILE A 73 8.88 -14.82 -2.89
N ARG A 74 8.98 -15.58 -4.00
CA ARG A 74 9.77 -16.81 -4.05
C ARG A 74 11.25 -16.54 -3.78
N LYS A 75 11.81 -15.49 -4.38
CA LYS A 75 13.21 -15.09 -4.18
C LYS A 75 13.53 -14.68 -2.74
N SER A 76 12.54 -14.17 -2.00
CA SER A 76 12.74 -13.83 -0.58
C SER A 76 13.01 -15.06 0.29
N GLY A 77 12.56 -16.25 -0.12
CA GLY A 77 12.63 -17.48 0.67
C GLY A 77 11.78 -17.46 1.95
N LYS A 78 10.94 -16.44 2.12
CA LYS A 78 10.12 -16.26 3.31
C LYS A 78 8.73 -16.89 3.14
N LYS A 79 8.10 -17.26 4.25
CA LYS A 79 6.74 -17.76 4.26
C LYS A 79 5.77 -16.58 4.13
N LEU A 80 5.07 -16.48 3.00
CA LEU A 80 3.99 -15.51 2.84
C LEU A 80 2.82 -15.90 3.75
N THR A 81 2.50 -15.08 4.74
CA THR A 81 1.41 -15.32 5.71
C THR A 81 0.16 -14.55 5.36
N THR A 82 0.32 -13.34 4.82
CA THR A 82 -0.78 -12.41 4.57
C THR A 82 -0.55 -11.61 3.30
N ILE A 83 -1.63 -11.34 2.58
CA ILE A 83 -1.71 -10.37 1.48
C ILE A 83 -2.69 -9.30 1.95
N TYR A 84 -2.21 -8.07 2.09
CA TYR A 84 -3.04 -6.93 2.45
C TYR A 84 -3.36 -6.10 1.21
N ILE A 85 -4.64 -5.86 0.94
CA ILE A 85 -5.11 -4.99 -0.13
C ILE A 85 -5.45 -3.63 0.46
N SER A 86 -4.64 -2.64 0.09
CA SER A 86 -4.71 -1.30 0.68
C SER A 86 -5.79 -0.42 0.07
N HIS A 87 -6.20 -0.69 -1.18
CA HIS A 87 -7.18 0.10 -1.90
C HIS A 87 -8.13 -0.77 -2.74
N GLY A 88 -9.33 -0.25 -3.02
CA GLY A 88 -10.38 -0.98 -3.73
C GLY A 88 -10.38 -0.82 -5.26
N ASP A 89 -9.39 -0.17 -5.84
CA ASP A 89 -9.26 -0.10 -7.29
C ASP A 89 -8.60 -1.34 -7.88
N PRO A 90 -8.96 -1.71 -9.11
CA PRO A 90 -8.55 -2.97 -9.74
C PRO A 90 -7.04 -3.18 -9.80
N ASP A 91 -6.29 -2.13 -9.93
CA ASP A 91 -4.83 -2.15 -10.03
C ASP A 91 -4.13 -2.55 -8.72
N TYR A 92 -4.87 -2.57 -7.60
CA TYR A 92 -4.40 -3.07 -6.31
C TYR A 92 -4.71 -4.54 -6.07
N TYR A 93 -5.76 -5.13 -6.74
CA TYR A 93 -6.22 -6.47 -6.37
C TYR A 93 -6.50 -7.43 -7.53
N PHE A 94 -6.55 -7.02 -8.79
CA PHE A 94 -6.86 -7.92 -9.90
C PHE A 94 -5.86 -9.07 -10.06
N GLY A 95 -4.60 -8.89 -9.69
CA GLY A 95 -3.59 -9.94 -9.71
C GLY A 95 -3.69 -10.98 -8.59
N LEU A 96 -4.68 -10.87 -7.69
CA LEU A 96 -4.85 -11.79 -6.57
C LEU A 96 -5.03 -13.25 -7.01
N ASP A 97 -5.72 -13.51 -8.11
CA ASP A 97 -5.92 -14.87 -8.61
C ASP A 97 -4.60 -15.60 -8.89
N VAL A 98 -3.60 -14.89 -9.42
CA VAL A 98 -2.25 -15.42 -9.67
C VAL A 98 -1.51 -15.69 -8.37
N ILE A 99 -1.56 -14.72 -7.44
CA ILE A 99 -0.80 -14.80 -6.18
C ILE A 99 -1.39 -15.85 -5.25
N THR A 100 -2.73 -15.93 -5.12
CA THR A 100 -3.39 -16.93 -4.28
C THR A 100 -3.26 -18.34 -4.82
N ALA A 101 -3.22 -18.52 -6.15
CA ALA A 101 -2.90 -19.82 -6.75
C ALA A 101 -1.50 -20.30 -6.38
N ALA A 102 -0.50 -19.40 -6.31
CA ALA A 102 0.86 -19.73 -5.91
C ALA A 102 1.02 -19.89 -4.39
N TYR A 103 0.24 -19.14 -3.60
CA TYR A 103 0.31 -19.11 -2.13
C TYR A 103 -1.09 -19.31 -1.49
N PRO A 104 -1.71 -20.50 -1.61
CA PRO A 104 -3.09 -20.75 -1.20
C PRO A 104 -3.33 -20.68 0.32
N HIS A 105 -2.26 -20.69 1.11
CA HIS A 105 -2.34 -20.60 2.58
C HIS A 105 -2.17 -19.15 3.09
N ALA A 106 -1.82 -18.20 2.25
CA ALA A 106 -1.75 -16.79 2.63
C ALA A 106 -3.17 -16.22 2.80
N LYS A 107 -3.41 -15.52 3.91
CA LYS A 107 -4.68 -14.84 4.14
C LYS A 107 -4.75 -13.56 3.30
N VAL A 108 -5.82 -13.37 2.56
CA VAL A 108 -6.06 -12.12 1.83
C VAL A 108 -6.98 -11.25 2.67
N VAL A 109 -6.51 -10.06 3.07
CA VAL A 109 -7.26 -9.17 3.96
C VAL A 109 -7.24 -7.72 3.45
N SER A 110 -8.25 -6.95 3.83
CA SER A 110 -8.33 -5.50 3.59
C SER A 110 -9.09 -4.80 4.71
N SER A 111 -9.20 -3.47 4.67
CA SER A 111 -10.12 -2.75 5.53
C SER A 111 -11.57 -3.11 5.18
N ALA A 112 -12.50 -2.93 6.13
CA ALA A 112 -13.92 -3.14 5.87
C ALA A 112 -14.43 -2.27 4.71
N LYS A 113 -13.98 -1.00 4.64
CA LYS A 113 -14.37 -0.07 3.57
C LYS A 113 -13.78 -0.46 2.21
N THR A 114 -12.55 -0.93 2.18
CA THR A 114 -11.93 -1.46 0.96
C THR A 114 -12.67 -2.71 0.46
N GLN A 115 -13.00 -3.65 1.35
CA GLN A 115 -13.79 -4.84 0.98
C GLN A 115 -15.17 -4.47 0.43
N GLU A 116 -15.91 -3.58 1.13
CA GLU A 116 -17.22 -3.09 0.71
C GLU A 116 -17.16 -2.50 -0.72
N TYR A 117 -16.15 -1.67 -0.98
CA TYR A 117 -15.96 -1.05 -2.29
C TYR A 117 -15.59 -2.07 -3.38
N ILE A 118 -14.72 -3.04 -3.08
CA ILE A 118 -14.39 -4.14 -4.00
C ILE A 118 -15.64 -4.91 -4.37
N ILE A 119 -16.43 -5.37 -3.38
CA ILE A 119 -17.66 -6.15 -3.62
C ILE A 119 -18.64 -5.38 -4.51
N ALA A 120 -18.82 -4.10 -4.24
CA ALA A 120 -19.75 -3.26 -5.00
C ALA A 120 -19.31 -3.02 -6.46
N SER A 121 -17.99 -3.00 -6.73
CA SER A 121 -17.46 -2.51 -8.01
C SER A 121 -16.72 -3.56 -8.85
N MET A 122 -16.34 -4.71 -8.29
CA MET A 122 -15.44 -5.67 -8.96
C MET A 122 -16.01 -6.26 -10.27
N VAL A 123 -17.31 -6.54 -10.33
CA VAL A 123 -17.92 -7.11 -11.53
C VAL A 123 -17.97 -6.11 -12.68
N PRO A 124 -18.53 -4.89 -12.52
CA PRO A 124 -18.50 -3.89 -13.58
C PRO A 124 -17.05 -3.48 -13.96
N LYS A 125 -16.12 -3.40 -13.00
CA LYS A 125 -14.71 -3.13 -13.28
C LYS A 125 -14.07 -4.24 -14.11
N LYS A 126 -14.32 -5.53 -13.81
CA LYS A 126 -13.84 -6.65 -14.64
C LYS A 126 -14.44 -6.60 -16.04
N SER A 127 -15.73 -6.28 -16.19
CA SER A 127 -16.38 -6.15 -17.48
C SER A 127 -15.78 -5.02 -18.34
N TYR A 128 -15.39 -3.91 -17.72
CA TYR A 128 -14.76 -2.78 -18.40
C TYR A 128 -13.30 -3.06 -18.76
N TRP A 129 -12.50 -3.52 -17.80
CA TRP A 129 -11.06 -3.70 -17.98
C TRP A 129 -10.69 -5.00 -18.69
N GLY A 130 -11.52 -6.03 -18.61
CA GLY A 130 -11.24 -7.36 -19.20
C GLY A 130 -10.87 -7.30 -20.69
N PRO A 131 -11.67 -6.66 -21.56
CA PRO A 131 -11.35 -6.51 -22.97
C PRO A 131 -10.04 -5.72 -23.24
N ILE A 132 -9.67 -4.80 -22.35
CA ILE A 132 -8.45 -3.99 -22.44
C ILE A 132 -7.23 -4.82 -22.04
N LEU A 133 -7.35 -5.56 -20.93
CA LEU A 133 -6.28 -6.39 -20.36
C LEU A 133 -6.07 -7.71 -21.12
N LYS A 134 -7.10 -8.20 -21.82
CA LYS A 134 -7.06 -9.46 -22.59
C LYS A 134 -6.61 -10.64 -21.71
N GLU A 135 -5.53 -11.34 -22.11
CA GLU A 135 -4.94 -12.45 -21.37
C GLU A 135 -4.39 -12.06 -19.99
N ASN A 136 -4.13 -10.78 -19.77
CA ASN A 136 -3.69 -10.24 -18.48
C ASN A 136 -4.85 -9.83 -17.56
N ALA A 137 -6.11 -10.02 -17.98
CA ALA A 137 -7.27 -9.83 -17.11
C ALA A 137 -7.35 -10.93 -16.03
N PRO A 138 -7.91 -10.64 -14.83
CA PRO A 138 -8.08 -11.64 -13.80
C PRO A 138 -9.02 -12.75 -14.30
N GLN A 139 -8.63 -14.01 -14.11
CA GLN A 139 -9.50 -15.16 -14.40
C GLN A 139 -10.59 -15.27 -13.35
N GLU A 140 -10.22 -15.11 -12.09
CA GLU A 140 -11.12 -15.10 -10.94
C GLU A 140 -11.03 -13.77 -10.18
N LEU A 141 -12.13 -13.41 -9.52
CA LEU A 141 -12.16 -12.25 -8.63
C LEU A 141 -12.08 -12.73 -7.19
N VAL A 142 -11.01 -12.35 -6.50
CA VAL A 142 -10.80 -12.70 -5.09
C VAL A 142 -11.25 -11.54 -4.22
N VAL A 143 -12.13 -11.83 -3.26
CA VAL A 143 -12.59 -10.84 -2.27
C VAL A 143 -11.77 -11.00 -1.00
N PRO A 144 -11.06 -9.95 -0.55
CA PRO A 144 -10.33 -9.98 0.73
C PRO A 144 -11.29 -10.17 1.92
N GLU A 145 -10.83 -10.84 2.98
CA GLU A 145 -11.50 -10.84 4.27
C GLU A 145 -11.30 -9.50 5.00
N VAL A 146 -12.21 -9.15 5.90
CA VAL A 146 -12.04 -7.95 6.73
C VAL A 146 -10.95 -8.15 7.77
N LEU A 147 -9.94 -7.28 7.78
CA LEU A 147 -8.92 -7.25 8.82
C LEU A 147 -9.56 -6.92 10.17
N LYS A 148 -9.25 -7.72 11.18
CA LYS A 148 -9.66 -7.45 12.57
C LYS A 148 -8.62 -6.53 13.24
N GLY A 149 -9.06 -5.32 13.59
CA GLY A 149 -8.17 -4.29 14.14
C GLY A 149 -7.38 -3.55 13.06
N ASP A 150 -6.24 -2.97 13.45
CA ASP A 150 -5.40 -2.08 12.63
C ASP A 150 -3.97 -2.59 12.45
N THR A 151 -3.66 -3.80 12.91
CA THR A 151 -2.29 -4.28 12.98
C THR A 151 -2.14 -5.67 12.40
N LEU A 152 -1.17 -5.84 11.51
CA LEU A 152 -0.65 -7.11 11.03
C LEU A 152 0.69 -7.40 11.72
N MET A 153 1.10 -8.68 11.74
CA MET A 153 2.33 -9.11 12.40
C MET A 153 3.23 -9.87 11.43
N VAL A 154 4.52 -9.57 11.46
CA VAL A 154 5.58 -10.28 10.73
C VAL A 154 6.70 -10.62 11.71
N ASP A 155 6.91 -11.89 12.00
CA ASP A 155 7.92 -12.35 12.98
C ASP A 155 7.86 -11.60 14.34
N GLY A 156 6.66 -11.28 14.80
CA GLY A 156 6.43 -10.54 16.05
C GLY A 156 6.52 -9.01 15.94
N GLU A 157 6.90 -8.47 14.81
CA GLU A 157 6.95 -7.02 14.53
C GLU A 157 5.62 -6.50 13.99
N LYS A 158 5.27 -5.26 14.37
CA LYS A 158 4.00 -4.63 13.99
C LYS A 158 4.08 -3.94 12.63
N VAL A 159 3.07 -4.20 11.81
CA VAL A 159 2.76 -3.47 10.58
C VAL A 159 1.36 -2.88 10.74
N LYS A 160 1.26 -1.56 10.87
CA LYS A 160 0.01 -0.86 11.18
C LYS A 160 -0.70 -0.39 9.93
N ILE A 161 -2.03 -0.46 9.95
CA ILE A 161 -2.88 0.20 8.95
C ILE A 161 -3.37 1.51 9.57
N VAL A 162 -3.06 2.62 8.94
CA VAL A 162 -3.38 3.96 9.44
C VAL A 162 -4.56 4.54 8.66
N GLY A 163 -5.46 5.20 9.35
CA GLY A 163 -6.60 5.92 8.75
C GLY A 163 -7.92 5.15 8.71
N LEU A 164 -8.02 3.94 9.30
CA LEU A 164 -9.24 3.12 9.28
C LEU A 164 -10.46 3.85 9.88
N ASP A 165 -10.28 4.52 11.01
CA ASP A 165 -11.28 5.33 11.70
C ASP A 165 -11.03 6.83 11.51
N GLY A 166 -10.23 7.18 10.52
CA GLY A 166 -9.82 8.54 10.21
C GLY A 166 -10.91 9.33 9.48
N HIS A 167 -10.60 10.60 9.24
CA HIS A 167 -11.43 11.52 8.47
C HIS A 167 -11.60 11.11 7.00
N ASP A 168 -10.71 10.27 6.48
CA ASP A 168 -10.74 9.76 5.11
C ASP A 168 -10.41 8.27 5.05
N PRO A 169 -11.38 7.39 5.36
CA PRO A 169 -11.16 5.94 5.39
C PRO A 169 -10.91 5.30 4.01
N LYS A 170 -11.03 6.06 2.92
CA LYS A 170 -10.66 5.64 1.56
C LYS A 170 -9.16 5.77 1.30
N HIS A 171 -8.50 6.74 1.94
CA HIS A 171 -7.07 6.98 1.83
C HIS A 171 -6.33 6.46 3.07
N THR A 172 -6.38 5.15 3.28
CA THR A 172 -5.59 4.46 4.30
C THR A 172 -4.20 4.11 3.75
N PHE A 173 -3.24 3.90 4.65
CA PHE A 173 -1.88 3.48 4.27
C PHE A 173 -1.28 2.53 5.32
N VAL A 174 -0.18 1.91 4.96
CA VAL A 174 0.58 0.99 5.83
C VAL A 174 1.76 1.74 6.45
N TRP A 175 1.96 1.54 7.75
CA TRP A 175 3.05 2.10 8.53
C TRP A 175 3.84 1.00 9.23
N ILE A 176 5.15 0.95 9.03
CA ILE A 176 6.08 0.05 9.72
C ILE A 176 6.86 0.88 10.75
N PRO A 177 6.51 0.82 12.06
CA PRO A 177 7.16 1.65 13.07
C PRO A 177 8.65 1.37 13.24
N SER A 178 9.07 0.10 13.17
CA SER A 178 10.46 -0.31 13.41
C SER A 178 11.44 0.23 12.37
N SER A 179 11.01 0.41 11.11
CA SER A 179 11.82 0.98 10.02
C SER A 179 11.40 2.40 9.62
N LYS A 180 10.37 2.97 10.28
CA LYS A 180 9.77 4.27 9.89
C LYS A 180 9.44 4.34 8.40
N THR A 181 8.81 3.29 7.88
CA THR A 181 8.44 3.18 6.47
C THR A 181 6.93 3.34 6.28
N MET A 182 6.53 4.26 5.40
CA MET A 182 5.17 4.43 4.90
C MET A 182 5.06 3.80 3.51
N LEU A 183 3.97 3.05 3.25
CA LEU A 183 3.71 2.41 1.96
C LEU A 183 2.22 2.11 1.77
N GLY A 184 1.85 1.69 0.56
CA GLY A 184 0.48 1.26 0.23
C GLY A 184 -0.53 2.41 0.17
N GLY A 185 -1.71 2.11 -0.34
CA GLY A 185 -2.78 3.07 -0.58
C GLY A 185 -2.55 3.99 -1.79
N VAL A 186 -3.63 4.62 -2.23
CA VAL A 186 -3.65 5.61 -3.31
C VAL A 186 -3.44 7.03 -2.72
N VAL A 187 -2.49 7.17 -1.79
CA VAL A 187 -2.30 8.39 -1.01
C VAL A 187 -1.13 9.22 -1.51
N VAL A 188 -0.05 8.56 -1.91
CA VAL A 188 1.20 9.20 -2.34
C VAL A 188 1.55 8.76 -3.75
N PHE A 189 1.86 9.74 -4.59
CA PHE A 189 2.31 9.56 -5.96
C PHE A 189 3.76 10.04 -6.11
N GLY A 190 4.50 9.43 -7.04
CA GLY A 190 5.88 9.82 -7.32
C GLY A 190 6.15 9.98 -8.81
N ASN A 191 6.58 11.18 -9.24
CA ASN A 191 7.02 11.47 -10.60
C ASN A 191 6.02 11.09 -11.70
N MET A 192 4.72 11.22 -11.40
CA MET A 192 3.64 11.00 -12.36
C MET A 192 2.43 11.86 -11.99
N HIS A 193 1.52 12.05 -12.94
CA HIS A 193 0.27 12.74 -12.69
C HIS A 193 -0.57 12.03 -11.63
N VAL A 194 -1.14 12.81 -10.70
CA VAL A 194 -1.96 12.29 -9.59
C VAL A 194 -3.37 12.02 -10.08
N PHE A 195 -3.93 10.87 -9.71
CA PHE A 195 -5.30 10.52 -10.05
C PHE A 195 -6.30 11.27 -9.16
N LEU A 196 -7.07 12.17 -9.74
CA LEU A 196 -8.01 13.03 -9.03
C LEU A 196 -9.48 12.78 -9.38
N ALA A 197 -9.77 11.80 -10.26
CA ALA A 197 -11.13 11.49 -10.66
C ALA A 197 -12.01 10.97 -9.53
N ASP A 198 -11.42 10.35 -8.49
CA ASP A 198 -12.16 9.86 -7.30
C ASP A 198 -12.31 10.91 -6.20
N THR A 199 -11.55 12.01 -6.28
CA THR A 199 -11.60 13.14 -5.33
C THR A 199 -12.13 14.40 -6.01
N GLN A 200 -13.38 14.32 -6.49
CA GLN A 200 -13.97 15.31 -7.40
C GLN A 200 -14.27 16.67 -6.75
N THR A 201 -14.47 16.71 -5.42
CA THR A 201 -14.81 17.94 -4.71
C THR A 201 -13.62 18.55 -3.97
N PRO A 202 -13.61 19.88 -3.75
CA PRO A 202 -12.59 20.52 -2.91
C PRO A 202 -12.54 19.92 -1.50
N GLU A 203 -13.69 19.53 -0.94
CA GLU A 203 -13.81 18.93 0.39
C GLU A 203 -13.10 17.56 0.45
N SER A 204 -13.28 16.70 -0.58
CA SER A 204 -12.62 15.41 -0.64
C SER A 204 -11.09 15.56 -0.76
N ARG A 205 -10.60 16.54 -1.54
CA ARG A 205 -9.17 16.85 -1.62
C ARG A 205 -8.63 17.46 -0.32
N HIS A 206 -9.46 18.23 0.41
CA HIS A 206 -9.09 18.72 1.74
C HIS A 206 -8.89 17.57 2.75
N LEU A 207 -9.73 16.53 2.69
CA LEU A 207 -9.51 15.32 3.50
C LEU A 207 -8.20 14.62 3.13
N TRP A 208 -7.86 14.57 1.84
CA TRP A 208 -6.59 14.02 1.39
C TRP A 208 -5.39 14.79 1.96
N TYR A 209 -5.43 16.15 1.97
CA TYR A 209 -4.38 16.94 2.63
C TYR A 209 -4.19 16.55 4.09
N LYS A 210 -5.26 16.31 4.85
CA LYS A 210 -5.16 15.85 6.24
C LYS A 210 -4.48 14.49 6.36
N THR A 211 -4.72 13.58 5.42
CA THR A 211 -4.01 12.29 5.38
C THR A 211 -2.51 12.49 5.13
N LEU A 212 -2.15 13.41 4.23
CA LEU A 212 -0.73 13.76 4.02
C LEU A 212 -0.11 14.38 5.27
N ASP A 213 -0.85 15.20 6.04
CA ASP A 213 -0.39 15.76 7.32
C ASP A 213 -0.11 14.65 8.35
N VAL A 214 -0.95 13.60 8.40
CA VAL A 214 -0.71 12.43 9.27
C VAL A 214 0.59 11.72 8.89
N ILE A 215 0.86 11.54 7.59
CA ILE A 215 2.13 10.93 7.13
C ILE A 215 3.32 11.79 7.57
N GLU A 216 3.26 13.10 7.40
CA GLU A 216 4.33 14.02 7.80
C GLU A 216 4.59 13.96 9.31
N GLN A 217 3.55 13.87 10.15
CA GLN A 217 3.65 13.75 11.61
C GLN A 217 4.29 12.43 12.07
N LEU A 218 4.23 11.36 11.29
CA LEU A 218 4.92 10.10 11.57
C LEU A 218 6.44 10.19 11.33
N HIS A 219 6.93 11.26 10.70
CA HIS A 219 8.34 11.46 10.35
C HIS A 219 8.98 10.24 9.67
N PRO A 220 8.41 9.76 8.53
CA PRO A 220 8.93 8.59 7.84
C PRO A 220 10.35 8.84 7.32
N THR A 221 11.21 7.83 7.44
CA THR A 221 12.51 7.81 6.76
C THR A 221 12.38 7.31 5.32
N THR A 222 11.40 6.42 5.09
CA THR A 222 11.11 5.86 3.77
C THR A 222 9.62 6.06 3.47
N VAL A 223 9.34 6.55 2.26
CA VAL A 223 7.98 6.66 1.71
C VAL A 223 7.96 5.95 0.37
N ILE A 224 7.18 4.87 0.27
CA ILE A 224 6.99 4.11 -0.97
C ILE A 224 5.62 4.51 -1.55
N PRO A 225 5.57 5.32 -2.61
CA PRO A 225 4.31 5.72 -3.23
C PRO A 225 3.53 4.51 -3.77
N GLY A 226 2.20 4.57 -3.69
CA GLY A 226 1.33 3.57 -4.32
C GLY A 226 1.50 3.56 -5.84
N HIS A 227 1.71 4.74 -6.43
CA HIS A 227 2.04 4.91 -7.84
C HIS A 227 3.32 5.73 -8.01
N ILE A 228 4.26 5.25 -8.78
CA ILE A 228 5.51 5.95 -9.08
C ILE A 228 6.08 5.54 -10.44
N VAL A 229 6.65 6.49 -11.17
CA VAL A 229 7.38 6.27 -12.41
C VAL A 229 8.83 6.73 -12.27
N GLY A 230 9.74 5.95 -12.83
CA GLY A 230 11.17 6.22 -12.79
C GLY A 230 11.82 5.89 -11.45
N ASN A 231 13.13 6.05 -11.40
CA ASN A 231 13.94 5.76 -10.22
C ASN A 231 14.12 7.04 -9.38
N LYS A 232 13.15 7.37 -8.55
CA LYS A 232 13.20 8.52 -7.64
C LYS A 232 13.45 8.08 -6.21
N PRO A 233 14.07 8.92 -5.37
CA PRO A 233 14.26 8.61 -3.95
C PRO A 233 12.92 8.37 -3.25
N LEU A 234 12.82 7.26 -2.51
CA LEU A 234 11.63 6.88 -1.74
C LEU A 234 11.62 7.61 -0.39
N THR A 235 11.36 8.92 -0.43
CA THR A 235 11.44 9.81 0.74
C THR A 235 10.17 10.65 0.88
N ILE A 236 10.12 11.45 1.95
CA ILE A 236 9.04 12.43 2.20
C ILE A 236 8.81 13.40 1.02
N GLN A 237 9.76 13.54 0.10
CA GLN A 237 9.60 14.38 -1.09
C GLN A 237 8.41 13.93 -1.97
N ALA A 238 8.04 12.63 -1.96
CA ALA A 238 6.87 12.15 -2.68
C ALA A 238 5.56 12.68 -2.06
N VAL A 239 5.50 12.84 -0.74
CA VAL A 239 4.36 13.45 -0.03
C VAL A 239 4.25 14.93 -0.42
N ASN A 240 5.37 15.66 -0.39
CA ASN A 240 5.42 17.06 -0.79
C ASN A 240 5.02 17.25 -2.26
N PHE A 241 5.51 16.37 -3.15
CA PHE A 241 5.13 16.36 -4.55
C PHE A 241 3.62 16.17 -4.73
N THR A 242 3.02 15.17 -4.06
CA THR A 242 1.59 14.90 -4.16
C THR A 242 0.76 16.09 -3.70
N ARG A 243 1.12 16.68 -2.55
CA ARG A 243 0.47 17.89 -2.02
C ARG A 243 0.53 19.05 -3.00
N GLN A 244 1.72 19.37 -3.48
CA GLN A 244 1.93 20.49 -4.42
C GLN A 244 1.22 20.24 -5.75
N TYR A 245 1.21 19.00 -6.24
CA TYR A 245 0.50 18.64 -7.46
C TYR A 245 -1.00 18.90 -7.33
N ILE A 246 -1.64 18.46 -6.24
CA ILE A 246 -3.08 18.68 -6.01
C ILE A 246 -3.39 20.19 -5.95
N GLN A 247 -2.57 21.00 -5.26
CA GLN A 247 -2.73 22.45 -5.17
C GLN A 247 -2.62 23.13 -6.54
N ASN A 248 -1.63 22.73 -7.34
CA ASN A 248 -1.42 23.26 -8.68
C ASN A 248 -2.56 22.86 -9.62
N PHE A 249 -3.04 21.61 -9.51
CA PHE A 249 -4.19 21.13 -10.28
C PHE A 249 -5.47 21.92 -9.94
N GLU A 250 -5.76 22.17 -8.68
CA GLU A 250 -6.91 22.99 -8.25
C GLU A 250 -6.82 24.41 -8.79
N THR A 251 -5.63 25.00 -8.75
CA THR A 251 -5.38 26.34 -9.29
C THR A 251 -5.57 26.37 -10.80
N ALA A 252 -5.01 25.40 -11.52
CA ALA A 252 -5.15 25.28 -12.96
C ALA A 252 -6.61 25.01 -13.38
N ALA A 253 -7.33 24.16 -12.65
CA ALA A 253 -8.75 23.87 -12.92
C ALA A 253 -9.63 25.12 -12.79
N LYS A 254 -9.44 25.91 -11.73
CA LYS A 254 -10.16 27.21 -11.56
C LYS A 254 -9.89 28.21 -12.67
N ALA A 255 -8.70 28.15 -13.29
CA ALA A 255 -8.27 29.04 -14.38
C ALA A 255 -8.50 28.46 -15.78
N SER A 256 -9.25 27.35 -15.91
CA SER A 256 -9.51 26.67 -17.19
C SER A 256 -11.01 26.61 -17.47
N SER A 257 -11.38 26.72 -18.75
CA SER A 257 -12.76 26.64 -19.22
C SER A 257 -13.17 25.22 -19.63
N ASN A 258 -12.21 24.35 -19.87
CA ASN A 258 -12.39 22.97 -20.34
C ASN A 258 -11.18 22.08 -19.96
N SER A 259 -11.33 20.75 -20.15
CA SER A 259 -10.28 19.79 -19.82
C SER A 259 -9.01 19.98 -20.65
N SER A 260 -9.11 20.39 -21.91
CA SER A 260 -7.94 20.60 -22.78
C SER A 260 -7.04 21.73 -22.28
N GLU A 261 -7.61 22.83 -21.81
CA GLU A 261 -6.86 23.93 -21.19
C GLU A 261 -6.21 23.50 -19.87
N LEU A 262 -6.93 22.74 -19.04
CA LEU A 262 -6.41 22.20 -17.80
C LEU A 262 -5.23 21.26 -18.05
N ILE A 263 -5.36 20.33 -19.01
CA ILE A 263 -4.30 19.40 -19.40
C ILE A 263 -3.06 20.17 -19.84
N ALA A 264 -3.22 21.15 -20.76
CA ALA A 264 -2.10 21.94 -21.25
C ALA A 264 -1.35 22.69 -20.13
N LYS A 265 -2.07 23.28 -19.14
CA LYS A 265 -1.47 23.95 -18.00
C LYS A 265 -0.70 22.98 -17.09
N MET A 266 -1.27 21.80 -16.84
CA MET A 266 -0.62 20.79 -16.00
C MET A 266 0.62 20.20 -16.69
N GLN A 267 0.55 19.92 -18.00
CA GLN A 267 1.71 19.44 -18.77
C GLN A 267 2.83 20.50 -18.83
N ALA A 268 2.48 21.79 -18.95
CA ALA A 268 3.46 22.87 -18.87
C ALA A 268 4.13 22.97 -17.49
N SER A 269 3.38 22.72 -16.41
CA SER A 269 3.91 22.74 -15.03
C SER A 269 4.74 21.48 -14.70
N TYR A 270 4.44 20.36 -15.35
CA TYR A 270 5.03 19.04 -15.11
C TYR A 270 5.44 18.34 -16.41
N PRO A 271 6.41 18.86 -17.16
CA PRO A 271 6.68 18.43 -18.56
C PRO A 271 7.32 17.04 -18.68
N ASN A 272 7.84 16.45 -17.61
CA ASN A 272 8.65 15.24 -17.66
C ASN A 272 8.23 14.19 -16.61
N ILE A 273 6.95 14.10 -16.30
CA ILE A 273 6.42 13.08 -15.39
C ILE A 273 5.53 12.09 -16.17
N GLY A 274 5.35 10.88 -15.63
CA GLY A 274 4.50 9.86 -16.26
C GLY A 274 3.01 10.07 -16.02
N GLY A 275 2.16 9.23 -16.64
CA GLY A 275 0.73 9.17 -16.33
C GLY A 275 -0.14 10.19 -17.09
N ASP A 276 0.19 10.59 -18.33
CA ASP A 276 -0.64 11.50 -19.13
C ASP A 276 -2.09 11.03 -19.28
N ASN A 277 -2.32 9.72 -19.41
CA ASN A 277 -3.66 9.13 -19.43
C ASN A 277 -4.45 9.40 -18.14
N ILE A 278 -3.78 9.41 -17.00
CA ILE A 278 -4.34 9.72 -15.68
C ILE A 278 -4.72 11.19 -15.58
N LEU A 279 -3.86 12.09 -16.08
CA LEU A 279 -4.16 13.51 -16.18
C LEU A 279 -5.40 13.77 -17.06
N VAL A 280 -5.45 13.16 -18.26
CA VAL A 280 -6.57 13.32 -19.20
C VAL A 280 -7.88 12.89 -18.56
N LEU A 281 -7.91 11.73 -17.88
CA LEU A 281 -9.08 11.23 -17.18
C LEU A 281 -9.50 12.17 -16.04
N SER A 282 -8.57 12.53 -15.17
CA SER A 282 -8.83 13.44 -14.04
C SER A 282 -9.35 14.80 -14.52
N ALA A 283 -8.74 15.37 -15.57
CA ALA A 283 -9.17 16.66 -16.11
C ALA A 283 -10.59 16.62 -16.68
N LYS A 284 -10.94 15.60 -17.47
CA LYS A 284 -12.29 15.45 -18.02
C LYS A 284 -13.35 15.31 -16.94
N VAL A 285 -13.05 14.53 -15.89
CA VAL A 285 -13.98 14.33 -14.77
C VAL A 285 -14.16 15.64 -13.98
N ILE A 286 -13.08 16.29 -13.61
CA ILE A 286 -13.12 17.53 -12.81
C ILE A 286 -13.77 18.70 -13.58
N MET A 287 -13.59 18.75 -14.90
CA MET A 287 -14.24 19.78 -15.75
C MET A 287 -15.68 19.41 -16.16
N GLY A 288 -16.22 18.28 -15.68
CA GLY A 288 -17.61 17.86 -15.94
C GLY A 288 -17.87 17.31 -17.33
N GLU A 289 -16.82 17.00 -18.11
CA GLU A 289 -16.91 16.46 -19.46
C GLU A 289 -17.05 14.94 -19.47
N MET A 290 -16.81 14.28 -18.34
CA MET A 290 -16.91 12.84 -18.16
C MET A 290 -17.50 12.49 -16.79
N LYS A 291 -18.42 11.53 -16.76
CA LYS A 291 -18.91 10.94 -15.51
C LYS A 291 -17.95 9.83 -15.06
N TRP A 292 -17.69 9.77 -13.77
CA TRP A 292 -16.79 8.78 -13.17
C TRP A 292 -17.34 8.29 -11.82
N GLY A 293 -17.21 6.99 -11.55
CA GLY A 293 -17.59 6.41 -10.25
C GLY A 293 -19.11 6.29 -10.03
N GLN A 294 -19.90 6.21 -11.11
CA GLN A 294 -21.36 5.98 -11.06
C GLN A 294 -21.71 4.59 -11.54
#